data_93138c173324710c1670935a1d32d7ed
#
_entry.id   93138c173324710c1670935a1d32d7ed
#
_cell.length_a   1.000
_cell.length_b   1.000
_cell.length_c   1.000
_cell.angle_alpha   90.00
_cell.angle_beta   90.00
_cell.angle_gamma   90.00
#
_symmetry.space_group_name_H-M   'P 1'
#
loop_
_entity.id
_entity.type
_entity.pdbx_description
1 polymer ?
#
loop_
_entity_poly.entity_id
_entity_poly.type
_entity_poly.pdbx_seq_one_letter_code
_entity_poly.pdbx_strand_id
1 'polypeptide(L)'
;GWPAMQATEAVLNAVADAMPEAVCACSGGDLCAVMWYGVREGTGQFWGDGSPHPVGQGASIHGDGQNARLHHIEAATRFAPLEVWEAKNPFLMEFCELAPDSGGPGRFRGGLGPDMAFHFLEDTFAISTIERTKNAPWGLAGGLSGRPNSGELRLPDGTAIPVAKATGLSVPKGS
;
A
#
# COMPACT_ATOMS: atom_id res chain seq x y z
N GLY A 1 14.73 6.22 -2.83
CA GLY A 1 13.79 5.79 -2.35
C GLY A 1 13.35 5.04 -1.13
N TRP A 2 12.79 3.87 -1.29
CA TRP A 2 12.14 3.09 -0.22
C TRP A 2 12.95 2.89 1.07
N PRO A 3 14.25 2.62 1.06
CA PRO A 3 15.01 2.47 2.31
C PRO A 3 15.03 3.73 3.18
N ALA A 4 14.94 4.91 2.60
CA ALA A 4 14.94 6.16 3.34
C ALA A 4 13.69 6.34 4.21
N MET A 5 12.53 5.91 3.71
CA MET A 5 11.27 5.98 4.46
C MET A 5 11.29 5.07 5.67
N GLN A 6 11.75 3.83 5.50
CA GLN A 6 11.90 2.88 6.59
C GLN A 6 12.94 3.34 7.62
N ALA A 7 14.04 3.96 7.16
CA ALA A 7 15.05 4.54 8.04
C ALA A 7 14.48 5.70 8.88
N THR A 8 13.64 6.55 8.27
CA THR A 8 12.97 7.63 9.01
C THR A 8 12.06 7.08 10.10
N GLU A 9 11.24 6.08 9.81
CA GLU A 9 10.40 5.45 10.85
C GLU A 9 11.22 4.81 11.96
N ALA A 10 12.35 4.19 11.63
CA ALA A 10 13.25 3.64 12.63
C ALA A 10 13.85 4.74 13.53
N VAL A 11 14.21 5.89 12.95
CA VAL A 11 14.67 7.06 13.73
C VAL A 11 13.56 7.60 14.63
N LEU A 12 12.34 7.77 14.09
CA LEU A 12 11.20 8.23 14.89
C LEU A 12 10.92 7.27 16.07
N ASN A 13 10.99 5.96 15.84
CA ASN A 13 10.86 4.98 16.91
C ASN A 13 11.97 5.11 17.97
N ALA A 14 13.21 5.30 17.53
CA ALA A 14 14.34 5.39 18.44
C ALA A 14 14.32 6.63 19.35
N VAL A 15 13.68 7.73 18.91
CA VAL A 15 13.56 8.96 19.70
C VAL A 15 12.22 9.11 20.40
N ALA A 16 11.30 8.15 20.26
CA ALA A 16 9.92 8.26 20.71
C ALA A 16 9.77 8.53 22.22
N ASP A 17 10.60 7.87 23.05
CA ASP A 17 10.57 8.07 24.49
C ASP A 17 11.11 9.45 24.92
N ALA A 18 12.04 9.99 24.15
CA ALA A 18 12.66 11.30 24.43
C ALA A 18 11.83 12.46 23.88
N MET A 19 11.09 12.25 22.79
CA MET A 19 10.35 13.29 22.08
C MET A 19 8.92 12.83 21.72
N PRO A 20 8.09 12.40 22.67
CA PRO A 20 6.79 11.79 22.38
C PRO A 20 5.84 12.73 21.63
N GLU A 21 6.00 14.04 21.79
CA GLU A 21 5.18 15.07 21.13
C GLU A 21 5.51 15.29 19.67
N ALA A 22 6.71 14.87 19.24
CA ALA A 22 7.22 15.10 17.89
C ALA A 22 7.09 13.88 16.97
N VAL A 23 6.63 12.74 17.50
CA VAL A 23 6.59 11.48 16.77
C VAL A 23 5.18 10.92 16.64
N CYS A 24 5.00 10.06 15.65
CA CYS A 24 3.81 9.22 15.50
C CYS A 24 4.21 7.75 15.46
N ALA A 25 3.25 6.88 15.69
CA ALA A 25 3.42 5.45 15.50
C ALA A 25 3.69 5.11 14.02
N CYS A 26 4.07 3.87 13.75
CA CYS A 26 4.39 3.40 12.42
C CYS A 26 3.22 3.53 11.45
N SER A 27 3.51 3.91 10.21
CA SER A 27 2.56 3.81 9.11
C SER A 27 2.44 2.39 8.56
N GLY A 28 1.45 2.15 7.71
CA GLY A 28 1.24 0.87 7.03
C GLY A 28 2.34 0.45 6.05
N GLY A 29 3.38 1.22 5.90
CA GLY A 29 4.51 0.99 5.00
C GLY A 29 4.95 2.28 4.33
N ASP A 30 5.76 2.16 3.28
CA ASP A 30 6.11 3.33 2.48
C ASP A 30 5.01 3.66 1.46
N LEU A 31 5.16 3.25 0.22
CA LEU A 31 4.18 3.48 -0.83
C LEU A 31 3.37 2.24 -1.17
N CYS A 32 3.75 1.07 -0.70
CA CYS A 32 3.20 -0.22 -1.13
C CYS A 32 2.99 -0.28 -2.65
N ALA A 33 3.93 0.30 -3.42
CA ALA A 33 3.74 0.55 -4.83
C ALA A 33 3.64 -0.74 -5.64
N VAL A 34 2.73 -0.73 -6.59
CA VAL A 34 2.68 -1.72 -7.67
C VAL A 34 2.83 -1.00 -9.00
N MET A 35 3.68 -1.51 -9.86
CA MET A 35 3.87 -1.04 -11.22
C MET A 35 3.40 -2.13 -12.17
N TRP A 36 2.71 -1.73 -13.23
CA TRP A 36 2.20 -2.63 -14.26
C TRP A 36 2.79 -2.26 -15.61
N TYR A 37 3.05 -3.25 -16.43
CA TYR A 37 3.53 -3.03 -17.78
C TYR A 37 3.18 -4.21 -18.70
N GLY A 38 3.10 -3.94 -19.98
CA GLY A 38 2.78 -4.95 -20.97
C GLY A 38 2.78 -4.41 -22.38
N VAL A 39 2.19 -5.17 -23.28
CA VAL A 39 2.01 -4.80 -24.69
C VAL A 39 0.52 -4.88 -25.00
N ARG A 40 -0.04 -3.80 -25.53
CA ARG A 40 -1.47 -3.73 -25.90
C ARG A 40 -1.81 -4.75 -26.96
N GLU A 41 -2.80 -5.63 -26.71
CA GLU A 41 -3.23 -6.68 -27.63
C GLU A 41 -3.61 -6.12 -29.01
N GLY A 42 -4.32 -4.99 -29.07
CA GLY A 42 -4.82 -4.45 -30.34
C GLY A 42 -3.81 -3.68 -31.18
N THR A 43 -2.74 -3.14 -30.58
CA THR A 43 -1.81 -2.22 -31.25
C THR A 43 -0.35 -2.68 -31.24
N GLY A 44 0.00 -3.64 -30.39
CA GLY A 44 1.39 -4.02 -30.14
C GLY A 44 2.22 -2.95 -29.43
N GLN A 45 1.60 -1.88 -28.95
CA GLN A 45 2.30 -0.80 -28.28
C GLN A 45 2.65 -1.17 -26.84
N PHE A 46 3.90 -0.93 -26.46
CA PHE A 46 4.30 -1.05 -25.04
C PHE A 46 3.59 0.02 -24.19
N TRP A 47 3.15 -0.39 -23.01
CA TRP A 47 2.60 0.50 -22.02
C TRP A 47 3.18 0.17 -20.63
N GLY A 48 3.19 1.14 -19.76
CA GLY A 48 3.54 0.95 -18.36
C GLY A 48 3.00 2.10 -17.52
N ASP A 49 2.58 1.76 -16.34
CA ASP A 49 2.10 2.71 -15.33
C ASP A 49 2.44 2.18 -13.93
N GLY A 50 2.23 2.98 -12.93
CA GLY A 50 2.45 2.56 -11.55
C GLY A 50 1.80 3.53 -10.59
N SER A 51 1.47 3.01 -9.43
CA SER A 51 0.87 3.81 -8.41
C SER A 51 1.43 3.51 -7.03
N PRO A 52 1.65 4.57 -6.26
CA PRO A 52 1.72 4.41 -4.82
C PRO A 52 0.34 4.01 -4.31
N HIS A 53 0.28 2.97 -3.49
CA HIS A 53 -0.97 2.61 -2.82
C HIS A 53 -1.00 3.29 -1.44
N PRO A 54 -2.12 3.93 -1.09
CA PRO A 54 -2.26 4.56 0.22
C PRO A 54 -2.14 3.54 1.35
N VAL A 55 -1.74 4.01 2.51
CA VAL A 55 -1.65 3.22 3.74
C VAL A 55 -2.31 3.98 4.88
N GLY A 56 -2.52 3.34 6.02
CA GLY A 56 -2.91 4.03 7.24
C GLY A 56 -1.70 4.71 7.88
N GLN A 57 -1.83 5.94 8.34
CA GLN A 57 -0.80 6.61 9.12
C GLN A 57 -0.86 6.23 10.60
N GLY A 58 0.27 6.21 11.27
CA GLY A 58 0.32 5.99 12.70
C GLY A 58 -0.34 7.11 13.50
N ALA A 59 -0.93 6.78 14.64
CA ALA A 59 -1.45 7.74 15.59
C ALA A 59 -0.32 8.48 16.32
N SER A 60 -0.62 9.64 16.87
CA SER A 60 0.27 10.42 17.74
C SER A 60 -0.39 10.70 19.08
N ILE A 61 0.31 11.40 19.97
CA ILE A 61 -0.32 11.85 21.25
C ILE A 61 -1.41 12.90 21.02
N HIS A 62 -1.49 13.48 19.84
CA HIS A 62 -2.43 14.54 19.49
C HIS A 62 -3.73 14.03 18.84
N GLY A 63 -3.75 12.78 18.37
CA GLY A 63 -4.94 12.23 17.72
C GLY A 63 -4.71 10.96 16.92
N ASP A 64 -5.80 10.49 16.32
CA ASP A 64 -5.83 9.32 15.45
C ASP A 64 -4.98 9.52 14.20
N GLY A 65 -4.43 8.44 13.68
CA GLY A 65 -3.78 8.40 12.37
C GLY A 65 -4.77 8.63 11.22
N GLN A 66 -4.32 9.26 10.15
CA GLN A 66 -5.16 9.52 8.98
C GLN A 66 -5.35 8.24 8.14
N ASN A 67 -6.57 8.04 7.65
CA ASN A 67 -6.90 6.91 6.79
C ASN A 67 -6.41 7.13 5.36
N ALA A 68 -6.03 6.05 4.68
CA ALA A 68 -5.71 6.00 3.25
C ALA A 68 -4.80 7.16 2.78
N ARG A 69 -3.73 7.39 3.52
CA ARG A 69 -2.70 8.38 3.19
C ARG A 69 -1.43 7.66 2.77
N LEU A 70 -0.62 8.36 2.00
CA LEU A 70 0.74 7.91 1.78
C LEU A 70 1.60 8.15 3.03
N HIS A 71 2.77 7.55 3.06
CA HIS A 71 3.74 7.71 4.14
C HIS A 71 3.93 9.20 4.49
N HIS A 72 4.19 9.52 5.74
CA HIS A 72 4.30 10.91 6.21
C HIS A 72 5.39 11.75 5.49
N ILE A 73 6.42 11.13 4.92
CA ILE A 73 7.40 11.82 4.06
C ILE A 73 6.80 12.15 2.68
N GLU A 74 5.82 11.37 2.22
CA GLU A 74 5.18 11.49 0.91
C GLU A 74 3.72 11.98 1.03
N ALA A 75 3.39 12.64 2.12
CA ALA A 75 2.02 13.03 2.45
C ALA A 75 1.35 13.95 1.41
N ALA A 76 2.11 14.61 0.55
CA ALA A 76 1.60 15.45 -0.53
C ALA A 76 1.21 14.67 -1.80
N THR A 77 1.67 13.43 -1.95
CA THR A 77 1.32 12.59 -3.09
C THR A 77 -0.15 12.21 -3.02
N ARG A 78 -0.83 12.34 -4.15
CA ARG A 78 -2.26 12.04 -4.29
C ARG A 78 -2.46 10.75 -5.07
N PHE A 79 -3.48 10.03 -4.71
CA PHE A 79 -3.99 8.91 -5.47
C PHE A 79 -4.64 9.41 -6.75
N ALA A 80 -4.35 8.79 -7.89
CA ALA A 80 -5.00 9.18 -9.13
C ALA A 80 -6.49 8.78 -9.09
N PRO A 81 -7.40 9.56 -9.72
CA PRO A 81 -8.77 9.13 -9.89
C PRO A 81 -8.84 7.78 -10.61
N LEU A 82 -9.71 6.90 -10.16
CA LEU A 82 -9.85 5.53 -10.67
C LEU A 82 -10.19 5.51 -12.16
N GLU A 83 -11.07 6.41 -12.58
CA GLU A 83 -11.49 6.56 -13.98
C GLU A 83 -10.32 6.91 -14.90
N VAL A 84 -9.35 7.68 -14.40
CA VAL A 84 -8.13 8.01 -15.16
C VAL A 84 -7.26 6.78 -15.31
N TRP A 85 -7.18 5.94 -14.28
CA TRP A 85 -6.42 4.69 -14.35
C TRP A 85 -7.03 3.71 -15.32
N GLU A 86 -8.33 3.47 -15.24
CA GLU A 86 -9.05 2.57 -16.13
C GLU A 86 -9.02 3.06 -17.60
N ALA A 87 -9.10 4.38 -17.82
CA ALA A 87 -9.00 4.94 -19.15
C ALA A 87 -7.61 4.78 -19.80
N LYS A 88 -6.55 4.71 -18.98
CA LYS A 88 -5.16 4.60 -19.44
C LYS A 88 -4.67 3.17 -19.54
N ASN A 89 -5.13 2.30 -18.68
CA ASN A 89 -4.57 0.98 -18.43
C ASN A 89 -5.57 -0.14 -18.73
N PRO A 90 -5.13 -1.35 -19.11
CA PRO A 90 -6.01 -2.47 -19.43
C PRO A 90 -6.47 -3.21 -18.17
N PHE A 91 -7.00 -2.51 -17.21
CA PHE A 91 -7.62 -3.09 -16.03
C PHE A 91 -8.84 -2.28 -15.56
N LEU A 92 -9.69 -2.91 -14.79
CA LEU A 92 -10.78 -2.29 -14.04
C LEU A 92 -10.50 -2.44 -12.55
N MET A 93 -10.89 -1.45 -11.76
CA MET A 93 -10.87 -1.56 -10.31
C MET A 93 -12.20 -2.14 -9.83
N GLU A 94 -12.16 -3.31 -9.22
CA GLU A 94 -13.34 -3.97 -8.69
C GLU A 94 -13.85 -3.27 -7.42
N PHE A 95 -12.93 -2.89 -6.55
CA PHE A 95 -13.23 -2.09 -5.36
C PHE A 95 -11.99 -1.36 -4.85
N CYS A 96 -12.26 -0.27 -4.11
CA CYS A 96 -11.28 0.46 -3.30
C CYS A 96 -11.99 0.99 -2.06
N GLU A 97 -11.75 0.39 -0.91
CA GLU A 97 -12.44 0.71 0.33
C GLU A 97 -11.49 0.72 1.52
N LEU A 98 -11.88 1.36 2.61
CA LEU A 98 -11.08 1.33 3.83
C LEU A 98 -11.14 -0.06 4.45
N ALA A 99 -9.96 -0.63 4.72
CA ALA A 99 -9.82 -1.94 5.34
C ALA A 99 -10.27 -1.92 6.81
N PRO A 100 -11.36 -2.59 7.19
CA PRO A 100 -11.80 -2.65 8.58
C PRO A 100 -10.69 -3.20 9.48
N ASP A 101 -10.55 -2.62 10.66
CA ASP A 101 -9.61 -3.05 11.71
C ASP A 101 -8.13 -3.12 11.29
N SER A 102 -7.75 -2.42 10.21
CA SER A 102 -6.36 -2.37 9.77
C SER A 102 -5.50 -1.44 10.64
N GLY A 103 -6.08 -0.43 11.28
CA GLY A 103 -5.40 0.48 12.19
C GLY A 103 -5.16 -0.13 13.57
N GLY A 104 -3.95 0.04 14.11
CA GLY A 104 -3.61 -0.44 15.45
C GLY A 104 -4.44 0.25 16.53
N PRO A 105 -5.05 -0.51 17.47
CA PRO A 105 -5.82 0.05 18.55
C PRO A 105 -4.92 0.63 19.66
N GLY A 106 -5.37 1.75 20.26
CA GLY A 106 -4.70 2.44 21.35
C GLY A 106 -5.60 3.54 21.93
N ARG A 107 -5.03 4.44 22.74
CA ARG A 107 -5.73 5.65 23.17
C ARG A 107 -6.19 6.46 21.95
N PHE A 108 -5.32 6.59 20.96
CA PHE A 108 -5.62 7.05 19.63
C PHE A 108 -5.37 5.89 18.66
N ARG A 109 -6.22 5.75 17.67
CA ARG A 109 -6.20 4.64 16.71
C ARG A 109 -5.28 4.98 15.53
N GLY A 110 -4.49 4.01 15.06
CA GLY A 110 -3.84 4.09 13.76
C GLY A 110 -4.86 4.27 12.63
N GLY A 111 -4.50 4.99 11.59
CA GLY A 111 -5.33 5.16 10.40
C GLY A 111 -5.57 3.84 9.68
N LEU A 112 -6.70 3.71 9.00
CA LEU A 112 -7.03 2.55 8.18
C LEU A 112 -6.32 2.64 6.82
N GLY A 113 -5.73 1.55 6.39
CA GLY A 113 -5.30 1.36 5.00
C GLY A 113 -6.47 1.03 4.09
N PRO A 114 -6.33 1.09 2.76
CA PRO A 114 -7.32 0.58 1.84
C PRO A 114 -7.12 -0.90 1.54
N ASP A 115 -8.21 -1.59 1.26
CA ASP A 115 -8.25 -2.82 0.49
C ASP A 115 -8.67 -2.48 -0.94
N MET A 116 -7.96 -3.03 -1.94
CA MET A 116 -8.19 -2.75 -3.36
C MET A 116 -8.07 -4.02 -4.18
N ALA A 117 -8.89 -4.15 -5.22
CA ALA A 117 -8.76 -5.21 -6.21
C ALA A 117 -8.84 -4.66 -7.64
N PHE A 118 -8.05 -5.27 -8.51
CA PHE A 118 -7.97 -4.95 -9.93
C PHE A 118 -8.27 -6.19 -10.75
N HIS A 119 -9.06 -6.04 -11.80
CA HIS A 119 -9.33 -7.07 -12.79
C HIS A 119 -8.63 -6.73 -14.11
N PHE A 120 -7.71 -7.58 -14.56
CA PHE A 120 -6.87 -7.31 -15.74
C PHE A 120 -7.54 -7.77 -17.03
N LEU A 121 -7.62 -6.87 -18.00
CA LEU A 121 -8.28 -7.09 -19.31
C LEU A 121 -7.33 -7.60 -20.39
N GLU A 122 -6.03 -7.52 -20.16
CA GLU A 122 -4.97 -7.98 -21.05
C GLU A 122 -3.85 -8.64 -20.21
N ASP A 123 -3.04 -9.49 -20.85
CA ASP A 123 -1.85 -10.05 -20.22
C ASP A 123 -0.90 -8.93 -19.79
N THR A 124 -0.51 -8.96 -18.54
CA THR A 124 0.24 -7.88 -17.89
C THR A 124 1.39 -8.47 -17.08
N PHE A 125 2.41 -7.67 -16.84
CA PHE A 125 3.44 -7.95 -15.85
C PHE A 125 3.35 -6.94 -14.71
N ALA A 126 3.63 -7.38 -13.50
CA ALA A 126 3.67 -6.51 -12.35
C ALA A 126 5.02 -6.55 -11.64
N ILE A 127 5.38 -5.41 -11.05
CA ILE A 127 6.42 -5.27 -10.04
C ILE A 127 5.71 -4.83 -8.77
N SER A 128 5.79 -5.63 -7.72
CA SER A 128 5.18 -5.34 -6.43
C SER A 128 6.25 -5.04 -5.39
N THR A 129 6.03 -4.00 -4.60
CA THR A 129 6.89 -3.60 -3.49
C THR A 129 6.12 -3.49 -2.18
N ILE A 130 5.08 -4.34 -1.98
CA ILE A 130 4.27 -4.34 -0.77
C ILE A 130 5.16 -4.63 0.44
N GLU A 131 5.18 -3.70 1.38
CA GLU A 131 5.94 -3.79 2.62
C GLU A 131 5.07 -4.19 3.81
N ARG A 132 5.67 -4.30 4.99
CA ARG A 132 4.94 -4.66 6.24
C ARG A 132 4.13 -5.96 6.16
N THR A 133 4.52 -6.88 5.28
CA THR A 133 3.85 -8.19 5.15
C THR A 133 4.24 -9.18 6.24
N LYS A 134 5.43 -9.00 6.85
CA LYS A 134 5.95 -9.85 7.94
C LYS A 134 5.95 -9.14 9.29
N ASN A 135 6.32 -7.87 9.30
CA ASN A 135 6.40 -7.05 10.49
C ASN A 135 5.28 -6.02 10.44
N ALA A 136 4.27 -6.21 11.27
CA ALA A 136 3.13 -5.29 11.36
C ALA A 136 3.58 -3.86 11.72
N PRO A 137 2.81 -2.83 11.34
CA PRO A 137 3.04 -1.46 11.81
C PRO A 137 2.95 -1.42 13.33
N TRP A 138 4.01 -0.95 13.99
CA TRP A 138 4.10 -0.92 15.45
C TRP A 138 3.39 0.31 16.05
N GLY A 139 2.82 0.14 17.25
CA GLY A 139 2.29 1.22 18.07
C GLY A 139 3.36 1.85 18.97
N LEU A 140 3.04 3.00 19.57
CA LEU A 140 3.86 3.70 20.59
C LEU A 140 3.14 3.72 21.94
N ALA A 141 3.90 3.91 23.01
CA ALA A 141 3.37 4.13 24.38
C ALA A 141 2.28 3.12 24.80
N GLY A 142 2.48 1.85 24.48
CA GLY A 142 1.53 0.77 24.80
C GLY A 142 0.39 0.59 23.78
N GLY A 143 0.34 1.37 22.72
CA GLY A 143 -0.54 1.11 21.58
C GLY A 143 -0.18 -0.21 20.88
N LEU A 144 -1.19 -0.90 20.35
CA LEU A 144 -0.99 -2.18 19.68
C LEU A 144 -0.65 -1.99 18.20
N SER A 145 -0.09 -3.02 17.59
CA SER A 145 0.24 -3.04 16.16
C SER A 145 -1.03 -3.02 15.29
N GLY A 146 -0.92 -2.41 14.12
CA GLY A 146 -1.91 -2.52 13.07
C GLY A 146 -1.86 -3.88 12.36
N ARG A 147 -2.76 -4.08 11.39
CA ARG A 147 -2.77 -5.28 10.53
C ARG A 147 -1.58 -5.26 9.59
N PRO A 148 -0.85 -6.38 9.40
CA PRO A 148 0.14 -6.49 8.32
C PRO A 148 -0.51 -6.29 6.95
N ASN A 149 0.24 -5.77 5.98
CA ASN A 149 -0.20 -5.73 4.61
C ASN A 149 -0.19 -7.13 3.99
N SER A 150 -1.04 -7.35 3.02
CA SER A 150 -1.09 -8.56 2.22
C SER A 150 -1.37 -8.21 0.76
N GLY A 151 -0.94 -9.06 -0.14
CA GLY A 151 -1.28 -9.02 -1.55
C GLY A 151 -1.53 -10.43 -2.05
N GLU A 152 -2.41 -10.55 -3.03
CA GLU A 152 -2.76 -11.82 -3.65
C GLU A 152 -2.98 -11.60 -5.14
N LEU A 153 -2.41 -12.45 -5.96
CA LEU A 153 -2.76 -12.59 -7.37
C LEU A 153 -3.71 -13.78 -7.50
N ARG A 154 -4.90 -13.53 -7.99
CA ARG A 154 -5.90 -14.56 -8.27
C ARG A 154 -5.92 -14.85 -9.75
N LEU A 155 -5.49 -16.05 -10.14
CA LEU A 155 -5.47 -16.49 -11.53
C LEU A 155 -6.89 -16.80 -12.05
N PRO A 156 -7.10 -16.81 -13.39
CA PRO A 156 -8.42 -17.10 -13.98
C PRO A 156 -9.00 -18.48 -13.61
N ASP A 157 -8.15 -19.43 -13.24
CA ASP A 157 -8.56 -20.76 -12.78
C ASP A 157 -8.95 -20.80 -11.29
N GLY A 158 -8.90 -19.65 -10.60
CA GLY A 158 -9.19 -19.51 -9.18
C GLY A 158 -8.00 -19.75 -8.25
N THR A 159 -6.83 -20.09 -8.77
CA THR A 159 -5.61 -20.26 -7.96
C THR A 159 -5.19 -18.93 -7.35
N ALA A 160 -5.00 -18.88 -6.05
CA ALA A 160 -4.54 -17.71 -5.31
C ALA A 160 -3.04 -17.81 -5.00
N ILE A 161 -2.29 -16.81 -5.38
CA ILE A 161 -0.83 -16.71 -5.17
C ILE A 161 -0.54 -15.52 -4.25
N PRO A 162 0.01 -15.72 -3.05
CA PRO A 162 0.35 -14.62 -2.19
C PRO A 162 1.49 -13.79 -2.81
N VAL A 163 1.33 -12.47 -2.78
CA VAL A 163 2.28 -11.51 -3.36
C VAL A 163 2.72 -10.53 -2.28
N ALA A 164 4.01 -10.31 -2.19
CA ALA A 164 4.61 -9.25 -1.36
C ALA A 164 5.56 -8.41 -2.23
N LYS A 165 6.84 -8.79 -2.29
CA LYS A 165 7.83 -8.19 -3.19
C LYS A 165 8.07 -9.14 -4.36
N ALA A 166 7.84 -8.65 -5.56
CA ALA A 166 8.02 -9.42 -6.78
C ALA A 166 8.46 -8.51 -7.93
N THR A 167 9.25 -9.07 -8.85
CA THR A 167 9.61 -8.42 -10.12
C THR A 167 9.25 -9.34 -11.27
N GLY A 168 8.65 -8.79 -12.33
CA GLY A 168 8.26 -9.59 -13.49
C GLY A 168 7.17 -10.63 -13.18
N LEU A 169 6.29 -10.33 -12.22
CA LEU A 169 5.15 -11.18 -11.91
C LEU A 169 4.21 -11.22 -13.13
N SER A 170 4.01 -12.40 -13.70
CA SER A 170 3.03 -12.58 -14.78
C SER A 170 1.61 -12.50 -14.21
N VAL A 171 0.81 -11.63 -14.79
CA VAL A 171 -0.60 -11.40 -14.45
C VAL A 171 -1.41 -11.68 -15.71
N PRO A 172 -1.94 -12.91 -15.88
CA PRO A 172 -2.75 -13.27 -17.03
C PRO A 172 -4.03 -12.44 -17.11
N LYS A 173 -4.53 -12.25 -18.32
CA LYS A 173 -5.85 -11.69 -18.58
C LYS A 173 -6.92 -12.44 -17.79
N GLY A 174 -7.81 -11.70 -17.16
CA GLY A 174 -8.87 -12.25 -16.31
C GLY A 174 -8.45 -12.56 -14.87
N SER A 175 -7.21 -12.20 -14.51
CA SER A 175 -6.73 -12.27 -13.12
C SER A 175 -7.27 -11.10 -12.32
#